data_e18dae0e442aa83f104ff7c8fb489ffa
#
_entry.id   e18dae0e442aa83f104ff7c8fb489ffa
#
_cell.length_a   1.000
_cell.length_b   1.000
_cell.length_c   1.000
_cell.angle_alpha   90.00
_cell.angle_beta   90.00
_cell.angle_gamma   90.00
#
_symmetry.space_group_name_H-M   'P 1'
#
loop_
_entity.id
_entity.type
_entity.pdbx_description
1 polymer ?
#
loop_
_entity_poly.entity_id
_entity_poly.type
_entity_poly.pdbx_seq_one_letter_code
_entity_poly.pdbx_strand_id
1 'polypeptide(L)'
;MGVVDAEPDEPAAGTPAALGVPGIVAIDHVGIAVPDLDAAIRFHTEVLGLVLVHREVNERQGVAEAMLAAPGGPAGGAEVQLLAPLHEGSAIARFLERSGPGLQQLAYRVVDVEAACAELRSRGVRLLYDRPEAGTRGSRINFVHPKDAGGVLVELVQTDGPHRRPSDDTRVVHDPAGARVVRG
;
A
#
# COMPACT_ATOMS: atom_id res chain seq x y z
N MET A 1 -20.46 -62.06 -22.59
CA MET A 1 -21.21 -60.81 -22.82
C MET A 1 -21.40 -60.20 -21.46
N GLY A 2 -20.43 -59.40 -21.04
CA GLY A 2 -20.41 -58.77 -19.70
C GLY A 2 -20.75 -57.29 -19.88
N VAL A 3 -21.84 -56.87 -19.24
CA VAL A 3 -22.24 -55.47 -19.15
C VAL A 3 -21.40 -54.87 -18.02
N VAL A 4 -20.57 -53.89 -18.35
CA VAL A 4 -19.87 -53.05 -17.41
C VAL A 4 -20.81 -51.90 -17.01
N ASP A 5 -21.32 -51.95 -15.79
CA ASP A 5 -22.06 -50.87 -15.18
C ASP A 5 -21.08 -49.68 -15.01
N ALA A 6 -21.34 -48.58 -15.71
CA ALA A 6 -20.66 -47.32 -15.48
C ALA A 6 -21.26 -46.68 -14.22
N GLU A 7 -20.44 -46.54 -13.19
CA GLU A 7 -20.78 -45.71 -12.01
C GLU A 7 -21.03 -44.27 -12.42
N PRO A 8 -22.03 -43.59 -11.84
CA PRO A 8 -22.29 -42.19 -12.12
C PRO A 8 -21.13 -41.33 -11.54
N ASP A 9 -20.59 -40.49 -12.40
CA ASP A 9 -19.58 -39.47 -12.08
C ASP A 9 -20.09 -38.57 -10.93
N GLU A 10 -19.45 -38.67 -9.76
CA GLU A 10 -19.73 -37.76 -8.65
C GLU A 10 -19.37 -36.34 -9.10
N PRO A 11 -20.25 -35.34 -8.89
CA PRO A 11 -19.89 -33.94 -9.19
C PRO A 11 -18.71 -33.53 -8.30
N ALA A 12 -17.63 -33.10 -8.95
CA ALA A 12 -16.45 -32.57 -8.29
C ALA A 12 -16.86 -31.55 -7.19
N ALA A 13 -16.42 -31.81 -5.96
CA ALA A 13 -16.65 -30.94 -4.82
C ALA A 13 -16.25 -29.52 -5.22
N GLY A 14 -17.24 -28.63 -5.25
CA GLY A 14 -17.01 -27.22 -5.59
C GLY A 14 -15.91 -26.65 -4.69
N THR A 15 -14.96 -25.97 -5.29
CA THR A 15 -13.93 -25.22 -4.58
C THR A 15 -14.62 -24.38 -3.51
N PRO A 16 -14.25 -24.52 -2.22
CA PRO A 16 -14.89 -23.73 -1.18
C PRO A 16 -14.79 -22.25 -1.54
N ALA A 17 -15.91 -21.54 -1.50
CA ALA A 17 -15.93 -20.10 -1.75
C ALA A 17 -14.84 -19.45 -0.91
N ALA A 18 -13.93 -18.71 -1.56
CA ALA A 18 -12.79 -18.11 -0.87
C ALA A 18 -13.30 -17.24 0.29
N LEU A 19 -12.99 -17.66 1.52
CA LEU A 19 -13.33 -16.91 2.73
C LEU A 19 -12.40 -15.70 2.77
N GLY A 20 -12.85 -14.55 2.29
CA GLY A 20 -12.04 -13.33 2.34
C GLY A 20 -12.39 -12.32 1.27
N VAL A 21 -11.72 -11.19 1.31
CA VAL A 21 -11.80 -10.17 0.25
C VAL A 21 -11.10 -10.71 -0.99
N PRO A 22 -11.79 -10.81 -2.15
CA PRO A 22 -11.18 -11.33 -3.35
C PRO A 22 -10.00 -10.44 -3.78
N GLY A 23 -8.89 -11.09 -4.19
CA GLY A 23 -7.79 -10.40 -4.87
C GLY A 23 -6.80 -9.65 -3.98
N ILE A 24 -6.76 -9.86 -2.66
CA ILE A 24 -5.59 -9.45 -1.86
C ILE A 24 -4.42 -10.34 -2.25
N VAL A 25 -3.34 -9.73 -2.75
CA VAL A 25 -2.18 -10.45 -3.29
C VAL A 25 -0.89 -10.23 -2.51
N ALA A 26 -0.77 -9.12 -1.78
CA ALA A 26 0.42 -8.81 -0.99
C ALA A 26 0.16 -7.69 0.03
N ILE A 27 1.08 -7.52 0.98
CA ILE A 27 1.27 -6.23 1.64
C ILE A 27 1.94 -5.31 0.60
N ASP A 28 1.34 -4.16 0.34
CA ASP A 28 1.88 -3.17 -0.59
C ASP A 28 2.93 -2.31 0.10
N HIS A 29 2.53 -1.65 1.15
CA HIS A 29 3.42 -0.82 1.95
C HIS A 29 2.93 -0.67 3.40
N VAL A 30 3.82 -0.12 4.22
CA VAL A 30 3.54 0.30 5.59
C VAL A 30 3.73 1.81 5.67
N GLY A 31 2.69 2.53 6.05
CA GLY A 31 2.71 4.00 6.18
C GLY A 31 3.12 4.44 7.57
N ILE A 32 4.16 5.28 7.66
CA ILE A 32 4.69 5.85 8.89
C ILE A 32 4.52 7.37 8.85
N ALA A 33 3.76 7.92 9.79
CA ALA A 33 3.63 9.36 9.96
C ALA A 33 4.87 9.93 10.66
N VAL A 34 5.46 10.96 10.05
CA VAL A 34 6.68 11.61 10.53
C VAL A 34 6.52 13.13 10.52
N PRO A 35 7.10 13.86 11.49
CA PRO A 35 7.01 15.34 11.51
C PRO A 35 7.90 16.01 10.45
N ASP A 36 9.00 15.38 10.07
CA ASP A 36 10.00 15.87 9.11
C ASP A 36 10.34 14.76 8.11
N LEU A 37 9.87 14.93 6.87
CA LEU A 37 10.05 13.94 5.81
C LEU A 37 11.53 13.75 5.45
N ASP A 38 12.32 14.85 5.37
CA ASP A 38 13.70 14.77 4.94
C ASP A 38 14.58 14.11 6.01
N ALA A 39 14.35 14.41 7.28
CA ALA A 39 15.03 13.73 8.37
C ALA A 39 14.69 12.22 8.40
N ALA A 40 13.43 11.87 8.17
CA ALA A 40 13.01 10.48 8.12
C ALA A 40 13.61 9.74 6.90
N ILE A 41 13.63 10.36 5.72
CA ILE A 41 14.29 9.80 4.54
C ILE A 41 15.76 9.53 4.83
N ARG A 42 16.50 10.52 5.37
CA ARG A 42 17.91 10.32 5.73
C ARG A 42 18.13 9.14 6.66
N PHE A 43 17.33 9.05 7.73
CA PHE A 43 17.43 7.91 8.66
C PHE A 43 17.25 6.57 7.94
N HIS A 44 16.21 6.43 7.12
CA HIS A 44 15.90 5.18 6.45
C HIS A 44 16.92 4.83 5.36
N THR A 45 17.51 5.83 4.70
CA THR A 45 18.52 5.58 3.64
C THR A 45 19.93 5.41 4.20
N GLU A 46 20.37 6.27 5.11
CA GLU A 46 21.75 6.31 5.60
C GLU A 46 21.99 5.31 6.74
N VAL A 47 20.97 5.08 7.60
CA VAL A 47 21.10 4.19 8.76
C VAL A 47 20.57 2.79 8.47
N LEU A 48 19.38 2.68 7.85
CA LEU A 48 18.76 1.39 7.54
C LEU A 48 19.12 0.84 6.17
N GLY A 49 19.74 1.66 5.29
CA GLY A 49 20.18 1.24 3.96
C GLY A 49 19.04 1.03 2.95
N LEU A 50 17.83 1.57 3.21
CA LEU A 50 16.75 1.53 2.25
C LEU A 50 17.02 2.47 1.08
N VAL A 51 16.39 2.21 -0.06
CA VAL A 51 16.50 3.02 -1.27
C VAL A 51 15.25 3.87 -1.42
N LEU A 52 15.40 5.18 -1.57
CA LEU A 52 14.30 6.07 -1.94
C LEU A 52 13.90 5.78 -3.39
N VAL A 53 12.69 5.27 -3.60
CA VAL A 53 12.19 4.85 -4.91
C VAL A 53 11.16 5.83 -5.48
N HIS A 54 10.53 6.64 -4.64
CA HIS A 54 9.58 7.67 -5.08
C HIS A 54 9.43 8.76 -4.02
N ARG A 55 9.15 9.99 -4.47
CA ARG A 55 8.79 11.13 -3.61
C ARG A 55 7.79 11.99 -4.35
N GLU A 56 6.72 12.37 -3.67
CA GLU A 56 5.72 13.29 -4.23
C GLU A 56 5.06 14.15 -3.17
N VAL A 57 4.33 15.16 -3.62
CA VAL A 57 3.45 16.00 -2.81
C VAL A 57 2.02 15.76 -3.29
N ASN A 58 1.16 15.35 -2.37
CA ASN A 58 -0.26 15.15 -2.61
C ASN A 58 -1.04 16.27 -1.92
N GLU A 59 -1.24 17.38 -2.66
CA GLU A 59 -1.95 18.57 -2.17
C GLU A 59 -3.39 18.24 -1.74
N ARG A 60 -4.05 17.30 -2.43
CA ARG A 60 -5.43 16.93 -2.12
C ARG A 60 -5.56 16.24 -0.77
N GLN A 61 -4.60 15.40 -0.40
CA GLN A 61 -4.53 14.76 0.91
C GLN A 61 -3.79 15.60 1.95
N GLY A 62 -3.13 16.68 1.53
CA GLY A 62 -2.33 17.55 2.40
C GLY A 62 -1.08 16.86 2.94
N VAL A 63 -0.43 16.03 2.13
CA VAL A 63 0.71 15.22 2.56
C VAL A 63 1.89 15.30 1.60
N ALA A 64 3.10 15.39 2.15
CA ALA A 64 4.35 15.10 1.45
C ALA A 64 4.75 13.66 1.78
N GLU A 65 5.12 12.88 0.78
CA GLU A 65 5.36 11.46 0.98
C GLU A 65 6.57 10.94 0.21
N ALA A 66 7.13 9.86 0.74
CA ALA A 66 8.27 9.16 0.15
C ALA A 66 8.10 7.65 0.30
N MET A 67 8.38 6.90 -0.78
CA MET A 67 8.40 5.46 -0.78
C MET A 67 9.84 4.96 -0.76
N LEU A 68 10.11 4.00 0.12
CA LEU A 68 11.43 3.41 0.28
C LEU A 68 11.31 1.88 0.17
N ALA A 69 12.29 1.27 -0.49
CA ALA A 69 12.34 -0.17 -0.69
C ALA A 69 13.65 -0.77 -0.17
N ALA A 70 13.64 -2.05 0.20
CA ALA A 70 14.85 -2.77 0.52
C ALA A 70 15.73 -2.92 -0.74
N PRO A 71 17.05 -2.69 -0.69
CA PRO A 71 17.93 -2.92 -1.82
C PRO A 71 17.92 -4.42 -2.21
N GLY A 72 17.87 -4.72 -3.52
CA GLY A 72 17.89 -6.10 -3.99
C GLY A 72 16.68 -6.97 -3.60
N GLY A 73 15.66 -6.41 -2.97
CA GLY A 73 14.45 -7.17 -2.62
C GLY A 73 13.62 -7.55 -3.88
N PRO A 74 12.66 -8.49 -3.76
CA PRO A 74 11.87 -8.97 -4.89
C PRO A 74 11.05 -7.83 -5.53
N ALA A 75 10.85 -7.88 -6.84
CA ALA A 75 9.93 -6.98 -7.52
C ALA A 75 8.54 -7.10 -6.89
N GLY A 76 7.92 -5.95 -6.55
CA GLY A 76 6.63 -5.92 -5.88
C GLY A 76 6.67 -6.32 -4.39
N GLY A 77 7.84 -6.39 -3.76
CA GLY A 77 7.96 -6.51 -2.29
C GLY A 77 7.40 -5.28 -1.58
N ALA A 78 7.01 -5.46 -0.31
CA ALA A 78 6.48 -4.39 0.52
C ALA A 78 7.48 -3.22 0.64
N GLU A 79 6.95 -2.00 0.63
CA GLU A 79 7.70 -0.76 0.77
C GLU A 79 7.39 -0.07 2.11
N VAL A 80 8.23 0.88 2.51
CA VAL A 80 7.94 1.82 3.59
C VAL A 80 7.51 3.13 2.96
N GLN A 81 6.33 3.62 3.35
CA GLN A 81 5.86 4.96 3.00
C GLN A 81 6.06 5.89 4.18
N LEU A 82 6.79 6.97 3.99
CA LEU A 82 6.90 8.06 4.96
C LEU A 82 5.91 9.16 4.59
N LEU A 83 5.18 9.65 5.58
CA LEU A 83 4.09 10.61 5.41
C LEU A 83 4.31 11.80 6.32
N ALA A 84 4.53 12.99 5.77
CA ALA A 84 4.62 14.23 6.55
C ALA A 84 3.48 15.19 6.17
N PRO A 85 2.94 15.97 7.13
CA PRO A 85 1.85 16.88 6.85
C PRO A 85 2.36 18.10 6.06
N LEU A 86 1.56 18.58 5.08
CA LEU A 86 1.80 19.86 4.41
C LEU A 86 1.26 21.05 5.21
N HIS A 87 0.24 20.80 6.04
CA HIS A 87 -0.42 21.82 6.86
C HIS A 87 -1.11 21.19 8.06
N GLU A 88 -1.41 21.98 9.08
CA GLU A 88 -2.02 21.54 10.34
C GLU A 88 -3.39 20.86 10.18
N GLY A 89 -4.16 21.23 9.15
CA GLY A 89 -5.47 20.64 8.85
C GLY A 89 -5.43 19.25 8.19
N SER A 90 -4.26 18.72 7.84
CA SER A 90 -4.15 17.42 7.19
C SER A 90 -4.48 16.24 8.11
N ALA A 91 -4.82 15.09 7.53
CA ALA A 91 -5.07 13.87 8.30
C ALA A 91 -3.82 13.40 9.05
N ILE A 92 -2.64 13.59 8.46
CA ILE A 92 -1.35 13.22 9.06
C ILE A 92 -1.00 14.16 10.23
N ALA A 93 -1.27 15.48 10.12
CA ALA A 93 -1.09 16.40 11.25
C ALA A 93 -1.93 15.98 12.46
N ARG A 94 -3.21 15.71 12.24
CA ARG A 94 -4.11 15.23 13.31
C ARG A 94 -3.68 13.88 13.90
N PHE A 95 -3.11 13.00 13.08
CA PHE A 95 -2.55 11.74 13.59
C PHE A 95 -1.35 12.00 14.49
N LEU A 96 -0.39 12.82 14.05
CA LEU A 96 0.82 13.17 14.81
C LEU A 96 0.47 13.87 16.14
N GLU A 97 -0.50 14.78 16.14
CA GLU A 97 -0.96 15.47 17.36
C GLU A 97 -1.53 14.47 18.38
N ARG A 98 -2.36 13.52 17.93
CA ARG A 98 -3.02 12.55 18.81
C ARG A 98 -2.12 11.43 19.29
N SER A 99 -1.25 10.93 18.40
CA SER A 99 -0.54 9.66 18.58
C SER A 99 0.98 9.79 18.55
N GLY A 100 1.52 10.95 18.15
CA GLY A 100 2.93 11.12 17.87
C GLY A 100 3.36 10.44 16.55
N PRO A 101 4.66 10.51 16.21
CA PRO A 101 5.22 9.77 15.08
C PRO A 101 5.04 8.26 15.23
N GLY A 102 4.74 7.57 14.15
CA GLY A 102 4.57 6.12 14.20
C GLY A 102 3.76 5.53 13.05
N LEU A 103 3.44 4.25 13.19
CA LEU A 103 2.66 3.48 12.23
C LEU A 103 1.27 4.11 12.06
N GLN A 104 0.97 4.57 10.85
CA GLN A 104 -0.28 5.25 10.53
C GLN A 104 -1.24 4.33 9.76
N GLN A 105 -0.73 3.53 8.82
CA GLN A 105 -1.55 2.63 8.00
C GLN A 105 -0.79 1.38 7.57
N LEU A 106 -1.57 0.35 7.23
CA LEU A 106 -1.12 -0.86 6.54
C LEU A 106 -1.84 -0.97 5.21
N ALA A 107 -1.11 -1.06 4.11
CA ALA A 107 -1.67 -1.16 2.78
C ALA A 107 -1.59 -2.57 2.22
N TYR A 108 -2.72 -3.07 1.71
CA TYR A 108 -2.80 -4.32 0.98
C TYR A 108 -2.97 -4.05 -0.51
N ARG A 109 -2.15 -4.73 -1.33
CA ARG A 109 -2.33 -4.75 -2.77
C ARG A 109 -3.49 -5.63 -3.14
N VAL A 110 -4.39 -5.10 -3.97
CA VAL A 110 -5.54 -5.83 -4.49
C VAL A 110 -5.53 -5.84 -6.02
N VAL A 111 -6.08 -6.89 -6.61
CA VAL A 111 -6.21 -7.01 -8.07
C VAL A 111 -7.24 -6.02 -8.61
N ASP A 112 -8.36 -5.86 -7.90
CA ASP A 112 -9.46 -4.98 -8.27
C ASP A 112 -10.01 -4.30 -7.01
N VAL A 113 -9.73 -3.01 -6.86
CA VAL A 113 -10.15 -2.23 -5.69
C VAL A 113 -11.67 -2.00 -5.65
N GLU A 114 -12.34 -1.93 -6.80
CA GLU A 114 -13.80 -1.78 -6.85
C GLU A 114 -14.48 -3.06 -6.32
N ALA A 115 -14.04 -4.23 -6.83
CA ALA A 115 -14.56 -5.53 -6.37
C ALA A 115 -14.27 -5.76 -4.88
N ALA A 116 -13.06 -5.43 -4.41
CA ALA A 116 -12.70 -5.51 -3.00
C ALA A 116 -13.58 -4.62 -2.12
N CYS A 117 -13.82 -3.38 -2.55
CA CYS A 117 -14.72 -2.45 -1.86
C CYS A 117 -16.17 -2.94 -1.82
N ALA A 118 -16.67 -3.48 -2.92
CA ALA A 118 -18.04 -4.03 -2.99
C ALA A 118 -18.21 -5.20 -2.02
N GLU A 119 -17.26 -6.12 -1.99
CA GLU A 119 -17.26 -7.27 -1.07
C GLU A 119 -17.20 -6.84 0.39
N LEU A 120 -16.32 -5.91 0.76
CA LEU A 120 -16.23 -5.39 2.12
C LEU A 120 -17.55 -4.74 2.57
N ARG A 121 -18.18 -3.94 1.71
CA ARG A 121 -19.49 -3.34 2.01
C ARG A 121 -20.58 -4.37 2.17
N SER A 122 -20.60 -5.43 1.36
CA SER A 122 -21.59 -6.53 1.49
C SER A 122 -21.49 -7.23 2.85
N ARG A 123 -20.30 -7.20 3.46
CA ARG A 123 -20.04 -7.72 4.82
C ARG A 123 -20.26 -6.70 5.94
N GLY A 124 -20.75 -5.50 5.62
CA GLY A 124 -20.99 -4.44 6.61
C GLY A 124 -19.75 -3.69 7.06
N VAL A 125 -18.60 -3.85 6.37
CA VAL A 125 -17.35 -3.15 6.67
C VAL A 125 -17.42 -1.73 6.11
N ARG A 126 -17.07 -0.74 6.93
CA ARG A 126 -17.07 0.67 6.56
C ARG A 126 -15.80 1.03 5.79
N LEU A 127 -15.99 1.72 4.68
CA LEU A 127 -14.91 2.33 3.89
C LEU A 127 -14.95 3.85 4.07
N LEU A 128 -13.80 4.51 3.96
CA LEU A 128 -13.70 5.96 4.13
C LEU A 128 -14.18 6.74 2.90
N TYR A 129 -14.06 6.15 1.71
CA TYR A 129 -14.52 6.77 0.46
C TYR A 129 -15.66 5.96 -0.15
N ASP A 130 -16.63 6.65 -0.73
CA ASP A 130 -17.74 6.00 -1.45
C ASP A 130 -17.24 5.28 -2.70
N ARG A 131 -16.22 5.83 -3.36
CA ARG A 131 -15.53 5.25 -4.53
C ARG A 131 -14.03 5.31 -4.34
N PRO A 132 -13.27 4.37 -4.95
CA PRO A 132 -11.83 4.46 -4.96
C PRO A 132 -11.33 5.78 -5.54
N GLU A 133 -10.29 6.32 -4.93
CA GLU A 133 -9.67 7.60 -5.29
C GLU A 133 -8.25 7.40 -5.81
N ALA A 134 -7.66 8.47 -6.36
CA ALA A 134 -6.26 8.45 -6.79
C ALA A 134 -5.33 8.47 -5.57
N GLY A 135 -4.39 7.54 -5.56
CA GLY A 135 -3.32 7.42 -4.57
C GLY A 135 -1.94 7.68 -5.16
N THR A 136 -0.93 7.37 -4.36
CA THR A 136 0.49 7.53 -4.71
C THR A 136 0.84 6.80 -6.02
N ARG A 137 1.67 7.41 -6.87
CA ARG A 137 2.11 6.86 -8.18
C ARG A 137 0.96 6.53 -9.13
N GLY A 138 -0.17 7.22 -9.03
CA GLY A 138 -1.32 6.98 -9.90
C GLY A 138 -2.11 5.71 -9.56
N SER A 139 -1.87 5.09 -8.40
CA SER A 139 -2.67 3.97 -7.90
C SER A 139 -4.13 4.38 -7.67
N ARG A 140 -5.00 3.39 -7.51
CA ARG A 140 -6.39 3.57 -7.05
C ARG A 140 -6.51 2.99 -5.66
N ILE A 141 -7.08 3.76 -4.73
CA ILE A 141 -7.10 3.41 -3.31
C ILE A 141 -8.48 3.58 -2.68
N ASN A 142 -8.69 2.84 -1.59
CA ASN A 142 -9.71 3.11 -0.59
C ASN A 142 -9.22 2.64 0.78
N PHE A 143 -9.88 3.08 1.84
CA PHE A 143 -9.50 2.73 3.21
C PHE A 143 -10.63 2.04 3.94
N VAL A 144 -10.30 1.00 4.67
CA VAL A 144 -11.17 0.38 5.69
C VAL A 144 -11.09 1.23 6.96
N HIS A 145 -12.24 1.54 7.53
CA HIS A 145 -12.29 2.32 8.77
C HIS A 145 -11.60 1.57 9.92
N PRO A 146 -10.71 2.22 10.72
CA PRO A 146 -9.94 1.57 11.77
C PRO A 146 -10.77 0.77 12.78
N LYS A 147 -11.98 1.23 13.11
CA LYS A 147 -12.89 0.51 14.03
C LYS A 147 -13.32 -0.88 13.54
N ASP A 148 -13.23 -1.13 12.24
CA ASP A 148 -13.58 -2.43 11.65
C ASP A 148 -12.35 -3.28 11.36
N ALA A 149 -11.14 -2.71 11.51
CA ALA A 149 -9.85 -3.34 11.23
C ALA A 149 -8.93 -3.39 12.48
N GLY A 150 -9.49 -3.62 13.66
CA GLY A 150 -8.71 -3.78 14.88
C GLY A 150 -7.95 -2.53 15.34
N GLY A 151 -8.41 -1.34 14.95
CA GLY A 151 -7.79 -0.06 15.30
C GLY A 151 -6.72 0.43 14.31
N VAL A 152 -6.41 -0.35 13.28
CA VAL A 152 -5.45 0.00 12.22
C VAL A 152 -6.19 0.59 11.03
N LEU A 153 -5.69 1.69 10.46
CA LEU A 153 -6.14 2.15 9.15
C LEU A 153 -5.62 1.19 8.08
N VAL A 154 -6.51 0.50 7.39
CA VAL A 154 -6.15 -0.42 6.33
C VAL A 154 -6.43 0.22 4.98
N GLU A 155 -5.41 0.31 4.13
CA GLU A 155 -5.51 0.79 2.77
C GLU A 155 -5.63 -0.38 1.79
N LEU A 156 -6.49 -0.25 0.79
CA LEU A 156 -6.57 -1.14 -0.36
C LEU A 156 -5.97 -0.41 -1.56
N VAL A 157 -4.96 -1.00 -2.19
CA VAL A 157 -4.20 -0.38 -3.28
C VAL A 157 -4.27 -1.24 -4.53
N GLN A 158 -4.78 -0.66 -5.62
CA GLN A 158 -4.68 -1.24 -6.97
C GLN A 158 -3.68 -0.42 -7.78
N THR A 159 -2.71 -1.10 -8.37
CA THR A 159 -1.70 -0.51 -9.27
C THR A 159 -1.83 -1.11 -10.66
N ASP A 160 -1.44 -0.36 -11.69
CA ASP A 160 -1.48 -0.81 -13.10
C ASP A 160 -0.37 -1.82 -13.46
N GLY A 161 0.22 -2.48 -12.46
CA GLY A 161 1.28 -3.47 -12.65
C GLY A 161 2.17 -3.61 -11.42
N PRO A 162 3.12 -4.55 -11.44
CA PRO A 162 4.09 -4.64 -10.36
C PRO A 162 4.87 -3.34 -10.25
N HIS A 163 5.04 -2.80 -9.04
CA HIS A 163 5.90 -1.64 -8.81
C HIS A 163 7.26 -1.92 -9.46
N ARG A 164 7.57 -1.19 -10.54
CA ARG A 164 8.88 -1.22 -11.15
C ARG A 164 9.84 -0.58 -10.15
N ARG A 165 10.73 -1.39 -9.61
CA ARG A 165 11.89 -0.84 -8.90
C ARG A 165 12.76 -0.10 -9.91
N PRO A 166 13.41 1.00 -9.49
CA PRO A 166 14.53 1.52 -10.25
C PRO A 166 15.48 0.33 -10.52
N SER A 167 15.89 0.14 -11.77
CA SER A 167 16.96 -0.81 -12.11
C SER A 167 18.20 -0.47 -11.28
N ASP A 168 19.11 -1.43 -11.07
CA ASP A 168 20.38 -1.26 -10.33
C ASP A 168 21.24 -0.07 -10.81
N ASP A 169 20.88 0.54 -11.95
CA ASP A 169 21.49 1.75 -12.53
C ASP A 169 21.02 3.07 -11.87
N THR A 170 20.09 3.02 -10.90
CA THR A 170 19.62 4.25 -10.26
C THR A 170 20.51 4.57 -9.06
N ARG A 171 21.53 5.38 -9.24
CA ARG A 171 22.34 5.96 -8.14
C ARG A 171 21.55 7.10 -7.48
N VAL A 172 21.37 7.00 -6.16
CA VAL A 172 20.98 8.15 -5.35
C VAL A 172 22.22 9.03 -5.18
N VAL A 173 22.23 10.17 -5.83
CA VAL A 173 23.28 11.19 -5.63
C VAL A 173 22.82 12.09 -4.50
N HIS A 174 23.56 12.10 -3.40
CA HIS A 174 23.38 13.05 -2.31
C HIS A 174 24.00 14.40 -2.74
N ASP A 175 23.12 15.33 -3.08
CA ASP A 175 23.48 16.74 -3.24
C ASP A 175 23.24 17.46 -1.88
N PRO A 176 24.06 18.42 -1.46
CA PRO A 176 23.83 19.22 -0.25
C PRO A 176 22.46 19.91 -0.17
N ALA A 177 21.74 20.02 -1.30
CA ALA A 177 20.39 20.58 -1.40
C ALA A 177 19.25 19.55 -1.30
N GLY A 178 19.54 18.26 -1.07
CA GLY A 178 18.54 17.17 -0.96
C GLY A 178 18.82 15.99 -1.90
N ALA A 179 18.32 14.80 -1.53
CA ALA A 179 18.48 13.60 -2.33
C ALA A 179 17.72 13.71 -3.67
N ARG A 180 18.43 13.58 -4.80
CA ARG A 180 17.85 13.48 -6.15
C ARG A 180 18.02 12.08 -6.70
N VAL A 181 16.95 11.55 -7.31
CA VAL A 181 17.02 10.31 -8.09
C VAL A 181 17.57 10.66 -9.47
N VAL A 182 18.74 10.13 -9.82
CA VAL A 182 19.33 10.27 -11.16
C VAL A 182 19.18 8.93 -11.89
N ARG A 183 18.57 8.95 -13.07
CA ARG A 183 18.57 7.80 -13.98
C ARG A 183 19.89 7.78 -14.74
N GLY A 184 20.58 6.66 -14.69
CA GLY A 184 21.72 6.35 -15.57
C GLY A 184 21.25 6.02 -16.98
#